data_51a9f09b49515c2b39aeebad86b6c82f
#
_entry.id   51a9f09b49515c2b39aeebad86b6c82f
#
_cell.length_a   1.000
_cell.length_b   1.000
_cell.length_c   1.000
_cell.angle_alpha   90.00
_cell.angle_beta   90.00
_cell.angle_gamma   90.00
#
_symmetry.space_group_name_H-M   'P 1'
#
loop_
_entity.id
_entity.type
_entity.pdbx_description
1 polymer ?
#
loop_
_entity_poly.entity_id
_entity_poly.type
_entity_poly.pdbx_seq_one_letter_code
_entity_poly.pdbx_strand_id
1 'polypeptide(L)'
;MMLRIFYLLFALALITGCKQVKNESGKDTVPTKDTVQASVKPVAVAQMELKADPEEFIPDGYVLFSGCEGDLNKDGKPDVVLMIKGTEESKWVDHEYRGRLDRNRRGLIILFKRDGGYELIAENDECFSSENEDGGEYYAPELDFYIKNNTLILHYAHGRYGYWKYIFRYQNNDFELIGYFGSYDRGPVVLYITDVNFSTRTCVYKENINADDDEAEEKFKVKTIKFKRKNLIKLSEITDFDELDLALPQDD
;
A
#
# COMPACT_ATOMS: atom_id res chain seq x y z
N MET A 1 3.17 -4.09 57.68
CA MET A 1 3.54 -5.33 58.39
C MET A 1 4.08 -6.34 57.38
N MET A 2 5.43 -6.53 57.44
CA MET A 2 6.28 -7.65 56.96
C MET A 2 6.12 -8.09 55.50
N LEU A 3 6.98 -7.75 54.55
CA LEU A 3 8.41 -8.13 54.31
C LEU A 3 8.65 -9.65 54.39
N ARG A 4 8.94 -10.28 53.22
CA ARG A 4 9.94 -11.35 53.12
C ARG A 4 10.45 -11.52 51.67
N ILE A 5 11.72 -11.16 51.56
CA ILE A 5 12.71 -11.39 50.50
C ILE A 5 13.08 -12.88 50.50
N PHE A 6 13.22 -13.50 49.31
CA PHE A 6 14.02 -14.71 49.16
C PHE A 6 14.93 -14.57 47.93
N TYR A 7 16.21 -14.38 48.20
CA TYR A 7 17.33 -14.58 47.31
C TYR A 7 17.69 -16.07 47.30
N LEU A 8 17.94 -16.63 46.14
CA LEU A 8 18.71 -17.85 46.00
C LEU A 8 19.68 -17.72 44.82
N LEU A 9 20.94 -17.53 45.20
CA LEU A 9 22.15 -17.72 44.40
C LEU A 9 22.35 -19.21 44.15
N PHE A 10 22.72 -19.60 42.92
CA PHE A 10 23.47 -20.84 42.69
C PHE A 10 24.58 -20.66 41.65
N ALA A 11 25.71 -21.22 42.02
CA ALA A 11 27.04 -20.95 41.49
C ALA A 11 27.42 -21.83 40.29
N LEU A 12 28.21 -21.25 39.47
CA LEU A 12 29.40 -21.63 38.68
C LEU A 12 29.87 -23.09 38.75
N ALA A 13 30.04 -23.73 37.58
CA ALA A 13 31.02 -24.81 37.39
C ALA A 13 31.60 -24.78 35.98
N LEU A 14 32.86 -24.37 35.88
CA LEU A 14 33.79 -24.54 34.74
C LEU A 14 34.26 -26.00 34.67
N ILE A 15 34.23 -26.60 33.50
CA ILE A 15 35.06 -27.79 33.24
C ILE A 15 35.74 -27.60 31.86
N THR A 16 37.05 -27.39 31.96
CA THR A 16 38.05 -27.50 30.88
C THR A 16 38.34 -28.96 30.57
N GLY A 17 38.44 -29.28 29.31
CA GLY A 17 38.88 -30.61 28.85
C GLY A 17 39.54 -30.57 27.48
N CYS A 18 40.86 -30.25 27.46
CA CYS A 18 41.74 -30.54 26.33
C CYS A 18 42.00 -32.04 26.16
N LYS A 19 41.88 -32.56 24.94
CA LYS A 19 42.57 -33.79 24.54
C LYS A 19 43.25 -33.57 23.19
N GLN A 20 44.58 -33.55 23.21
CA GLN A 20 45.47 -33.76 22.05
C GLN A 20 45.45 -35.25 21.66
N VAL A 21 45.44 -35.52 20.38
CA VAL A 21 45.90 -36.82 19.82
C VAL A 21 46.83 -36.55 18.63
N LYS A 22 47.93 -37.27 18.67
CA LYS A 22 49.14 -37.17 17.83
C LYS A 22 48.92 -37.63 16.39
N ASN A 23 49.79 -37.05 15.53
CA ASN A 23 50.12 -37.43 14.16
C ASN A 23 50.42 -38.90 13.94
N GLU A 24 49.99 -39.40 12.78
CA GLU A 24 50.81 -40.33 11.98
C GLU A 24 50.66 -40.02 10.48
N SER A 25 51.80 -40.19 9.80
CA SER A 25 52.17 -39.82 8.45
C SER A 25 51.56 -40.77 7.40
N GLY A 26 51.01 -40.20 6.33
CA GLY A 26 50.71 -40.92 5.10
C GLY A 26 50.75 -39.93 3.94
N LYS A 27 51.79 -40.05 3.11
CA LYS A 27 51.96 -39.35 1.83
C LYS A 27 50.96 -39.92 0.83
N ASP A 28 50.12 -39.07 0.25
CA ASP A 28 49.66 -39.24 -1.12
C ASP A 28 49.31 -37.87 -1.74
N THR A 29 49.91 -37.65 -2.88
CA THR A 29 49.84 -36.45 -3.71
C THR A 29 48.51 -36.39 -4.44
N VAL A 30 47.75 -35.26 -4.26
CA VAL A 30 46.61 -34.90 -5.10
C VAL A 30 46.69 -33.41 -5.45
N PRO A 31 46.30 -33.00 -6.66
CA PRO A 31 46.67 -31.71 -7.24
C PRO A 31 45.91 -30.55 -6.66
N THR A 32 46.63 -29.44 -6.57
CA THR A 32 46.18 -28.12 -6.16
C THR A 32 44.98 -27.65 -6.97
N LYS A 33 43.82 -27.51 -6.35
CA LYS A 33 42.69 -26.78 -6.89
C LYS A 33 42.84 -25.31 -6.53
N ASP A 34 42.97 -24.48 -7.54
CA ASP A 34 42.99 -23.05 -7.42
C ASP A 34 41.77 -22.56 -6.63
N THR A 35 42.03 -21.99 -5.47
CA THR A 35 41.02 -21.28 -4.69
C THR A 35 40.80 -19.92 -5.37
N VAL A 36 39.76 -19.82 -6.19
CA VAL A 36 39.24 -18.55 -6.68
C VAL A 36 38.70 -17.83 -5.45
N GLN A 37 39.47 -16.87 -4.96
CA GLN A 37 38.96 -15.84 -4.05
C GLN A 37 37.90 -15.04 -4.80
N ALA A 38 36.63 -15.32 -4.51
CA ALA A 38 35.54 -14.46 -4.93
C ALA A 38 35.73 -13.10 -4.23
N SER A 39 36.21 -12.14 -5.00
CA SER A 39 36.21 -10.74 -4.63
C SER A 39 34.75 -10.32 -4.46
N VAL A 40 34.28 -10.24 -3.22
CA VAL A 40 33.02 -9.58 -2.88
C VAL A 40 33.25 -8.10 -3.13
N LYS A 41 32.85 -7.62 -4.32
CA LYS A 41 32.71 -6.19 -4.55
C LYS A 41 31.71 -5.66 -3.53
N PRO A 42 32.02 -4.56 -2.80
CA PRO A 42 31.01 -3.90 -1.99
C PRO A 42 29.84 -3.56 -2.91
N VAL A 43 28.66 -4.03 -2.57
CA VAL A 43 27.42 -3.54 -3.18
C VAL A 43 27.41 -2.06 -2.86
N ALA A 44 27.59 -1.23 -3.88
CA ALA A 44 27.45 0.21 -3.73
C ALA A 44 26.05 0.42 -3.16
N VAL A 45 25.97 1.00 -1.97
CA VAL A 45 24.73 1.55 -1.43
C VAL A 45 24.34 2.58 -2.49
N ALA A 46 23.26 2.31 -3.23
CA ALA A 46 22.73 3.26 -4.20
C ALA A 46 22.55 4.57 -3.42
N GLN A 47 23.27 5.62 -3.83
CA GLN A 47 23.06 6.93 -3.23
C GLN A 47 21.60 7.28 -3.53
N MET A 48 20.80 7.50 -2.48
CA MET A 48 19.44 7.99 -2.62
C MET A 48 19.51 9.31 -3.38
N GLU A 49 18.93 9.35 -4.56
CA GLU A 49 18.90 10.55 -5.38
C GLU A 49 17.85 11.49 -4.79
N LEU A 50 18.31 12.62 -4.24
CA LEU A 50 17.42 13.68 -3.79
C LEU A 50 17.27 14.71 -4.92
N LYS A 51 16.01 15.06 -5.23
CA LYS A 51 15.71 16.15 -6.17
C LYS A 51 15.06 17.31 -5.43
N ALA A 52 15.32 18.53 -5.90
CA ALA A 52 14.85 19.73 -5.23
C ALA A 52 13.34 19.94 -5.39
N ASP A 53 12.82 19.60 -6.57
CA ASP A 53 11.42 19.73 -6.96
C ASP A 53 10.76 18.36 -7.09
N PRO A 54 9.58 18.13 -6.49
CA PRO A 54 8.81 16.90 -6.66
C PRO A 54 8.51 16.56 -8.13
N GLU A 55 8.27 17.53 -8.98
CA GLU A 55 7.94 17.29 -10.40
C GLU A 55 9.11 16.74 -11.21
N GLU A 56 10.36 16.88 -10.73
CA GLU A 56 11.53 16.28 -11.37
C GLU A 56 11.50 14.73 -11.33
N PHE A 57 10.64 14.13 -10.50
CA PHE A 57 10.46 12.68 -10.45
C PHE A 57 9.45 12.15 -11.46
N ILE A 58 8.73 13.01 -12.17
CA ILE A 58 7.77 12.59 -13.19
C ILE A 58 8.55 11.97 -14.36
N PRO A 59 8.28 10.71 -14.75
CA PRO A 59 9.01 10.07 -15.83
C PRO A 59 8.67 10.67 -17.19
N ASP A 60 9.54 10.44 -18.17
CA ASP A 60 9.28 10.78 -19.56
C ASP A 60 8.00 10.06 -20.05
N GLY A 61 7.15 10.77 -20.76
CA GLY A 61 5.87 10.24 -21.24
C GLY A 61 4.70 10.41 -20.27
N TYR A 62 4.93 11.08 -19.13
CA TYR A 62 3.89 11.42 -18.16
C TYR A 62 3.85 12.93 -17.89
N VAL A 63 2.72 13.37 -17.39
CA VAL A 63 2.51 14.75 -16.92
C VAL A 63 1.87 14.73 -15.53
N LEU A 64 2.07 15.81 -14.78
CA LEU A 64 1.36 16.01 -13.52
C LEU A 64 -0.14 16.13 -13.78
N PHE A 65 -0.93 15.30 -13.10
CA PHE A 65 -2.41 15.38 -13.15
C PHE A 65 -2.95 16.12 -11.92
N SER A 66 -2.50 15.77 -10.73
CA SER A 66 -2.83 16.43 -9.47
C SER A 66 -1.82 16.03 -8.37
N GLY A 67 -1.92 16.69 -7.19
CA GLY A 67 -1.03 16.38 -6.08
C GLY A 67 -1.62 16.72 -4.73
N CYS A 68 -1.11 16.12 -3.66
CA CYS A 68 -1.41 16.46 -2.28
C CYS A 68 -0.16 16.37 -1.38
N GLU A 69 -0.22 17.06 -0.24
CA GLU A 69 0.87 17.11 0.72
C GLU A 69 0.38 16.71 2.12
N GLY A 70 1.29 16.12 2.91
CA GLY A 70 1.07 15.78 4.31
C GLY A 70 2.14 14.84 4.84
N ASP A 71 2.21 14.68 6.14
CA ASP A 71 3.20 13.81 6.79
C ASP A 71 2.74 12.35 6.75
N LEU A 72 3.38 11.53 5.92
CA LEU A 72 3.09 10.10 5.75
C LEU A 72 3.97 9.21 6.63
N ASN A 73 5.20 9.65 6.90
CA ASN A 73 6.22 8.87 7.63
C ASN A 73 6.34 9.24 9.11
N LYS A 74 5.62 10.28 9.58
CA LYS A 74 5.57 10.81 10.96
C LYS A 74 6.87 11.51 11.39
N ASP A 75 7.58 12.10 10.46
CA ASP A 75 8.79 12.88 10.78
C ASP A 75 8.49 14.39 10.97
N GLY A 76 7.25 14.80 10.78
CA GLY A 76 6.77 16.17 10.94
C GLY A 76 7.03 17.06 9.72
N LYS A 77 7.53 16.52 8.61
CA LYS A 77 7.71 17.24 7.35
C LYS A 77 6.60 16.88 6.37
N PRO A 78 6.18 17.81 5.50
CA PRO A 78 5.18 17.50 4.49
C PRO A 78 5.79 16.67 3.37
N ASP A 79 5.36 15.41 3.25
CA ASP A 79 5.61 14.53 2.13
C ASP A 79 4.68 14.89 0.97
N VAL A 80 5.00 14.46 -0.24
CA VAL A 80 4.24 14.76 -1.45
C VAL A 80 3.76 13.48 -2.12
N VAL A 81 2.52 13.48 -2.55
CA VAL A 81 1.96 12.47 -3.46
C VAL A 81 1.55 13.18 -4.74
N LEU A 82 2.11 12.73 -5.87
CA LEU A 82 1.74 13.20 -7.19
C LEU A 82 0.92 12.13 -7.89
N MET A 83 -0.20 12.51 -8.48
CA MET A 83 -0.87 11.70 -9.49
C MET A 83 -0.36 12.14 -10.86
N ILE A 84 0.15 11.19 -11.60
CA ILE A 84 0.66 11.39 -12.97
C ILE A 84 -0.27 10.75 -13.98
N LYS A 85 -0.21 11.21 -15.22
CA LYS A 85 -1.01 10.70 -16.33
C LYS A 85 -0.13 10.50 -17.55
N GLY A 86 -0.28 9.37 -18.23
CA GLY A 86 0.40 9.11 -19.49
C GLY A 86 0.01 10.09 -20.59
N THR A 87 0.87 10.23 -21.61
CA THR A 87 0.67 11.17 -22.74
C THR A 87 0.66 10.48 -24.10
N GLU A 88 0.41 9.18 -24.15
CA GLU A 88 0.38 8.42 -25.40
C GLU A 88 -0.77 8.85 -26.30
N GLU A 89 -0.46 9.26 -27.54
CA GLU A 89 -1.50 9.66 -28.51
C GLU A 89 -2.38 8.48 -28.93
N SER A 90 -1.87 7.26 -28.89
CA SER A 90 -2.60 6.04 -29.19
C SER A 90 -3.74 5.74 -28.21
N LYS A 91 -3.74 6.36 -27.05
CA LYS A 91 -4.78 6.24 -26.01
C LYS A 91 -5.92 7.25 -26.16
N TRP A 92 -5.83 8.13 -27.14
CA TRP A 92 -6.95 9.00 -27.48
C TRP A 92 -7.98 8.27 -28.32
N VAL A 93 -9.25 8.36 -27.92
CA VAL A 93 -10.36 7.66 -28.58
C VAL A 93 -11.45 8.65 -28.99
N ASP A 94 -12.10 8.42 -30.12
CA ASP A 94 -13.27 9.18 -30.54
C ASP A 94 -14.53 8.50 -29.98
N HIS A 95 -15.23 9.20 -29.10
CA HIS A 95 -16.47 8.72 -28.49
C HIS A 95 -17.68 9.38 -29.17
N GLU A 96 -18.70 8.60 -29.48
CA GLU A 96 -19.86 9.02 -30.28
C GLU A 96 -20.54 10.29 -29.75
N TYR A 97 -20.65 10.45 -28.40
CA TYR A 97 -21.37 11.56 -27.76
C TYR A 97 -20.46 12.53 -27.01
N ARG A 98 -19.24 12.13 -26.65
CA ARG A 98 -18.34 12.91 -25.78
C ARG A 98 -17.17 13.54 -26.54
N GLY A 99 -17.05 13.25 -27.85
CA GLY A 99 -15.95 13.73 -28.68
C GLY A 99 -14.65 12.96 -28.44
N ARG A 100 -13.50 13.60 -28.68
CA ARG A 100 -12.17 12.98 -28.51
C ARG A 100 -11.80 12.95 -27.04
N LEU A 101 -11.56 11.77 -26.50
CA LEU A 101 -11.27 11.51 -25.09
C LEU A 101 -9.85 10.98 -24.93
N ASP A 102 -9.13 11.51 -23.93
CA ASP A 102 -7.84 11.02 -23.50
C ASP A 102 -8.04 9.90 -22.47
N ARG A 103 -7.73 8.64 -22.86
CA ARG A 103 -7.80 7.44 -22.03
C ARG A 103 -6.42 6.97 -21.56
N ASN A 104 -5.45 7.86 -21.49
CA ASN A 104 -4.19 7.54 -20.83
C ASN A 104 -4.43 7.21 -19.35
N ARG A 105 -3.78 6.14 -18.89
CA ARG A 105 -3.87 5.72 -17.49
C ARG A 105 -3.17 6.69 -16.57
N ARG A 106 -3.50 6.62 -15.29
CA ARG A 106 -2.93 7.45 -14.24
C ARG A 106 -2.18 6.59 -13.25
N GLY A 107 -1.19 7.18 -12.61
CA GLY A 107 -0.38 6.53 -11.60
C GLY A 107 -0.08 7.43 -10.42
N LEU A 108 0.69 6.92 -9.45
CA LEU A 108 1.13 7.65 -8.26
C LEU A 108 2.65 7.63 -8.12
N ILE A 109 3.19 8.78 -7.71
CA ILE A 109 4.56 8.94 -7.20
C ILE A 109 4.45 9.44 -5.77
N ILE A 110 5.11 8.77 -4.82
CA ILE A 110 5.12 9.15 -3.41
C ILE A 110 6.55 9.51 -3.01
N LEU A 111 6.71 10.72 -2.51
CA LEU A 111 7.97 11.34 -2.19
C LEU A 111 8.02 11.73 -0.71
N PHE A 112 9.09 11.36 -0.01
CA PHE A 112 9.32 11.86 1.34
C PHE A 112 10.21 13.09 1.32
N LYS A 113 9.81 14.09 2.11
CA LYS A 113 10.62 15.30 2.31
C LYS A 113 11.83 14.99 3.19
N ARG A 114 13.03 15.28 2.65
CA ARG A 114 14.32 15.15 3.35
C ARG A 114 15.00 16.50 3.50
N ASP A 115 16.05 16.54 4.32
CA ASP A 115 16.93 17.70 4.33
C ASP A 115 17.65 17.78 2.98
N GLY A 116 17.35 18.82 2.21
CA GLY A 116 17.96 19.06 0.89
C GLY A 116 17.13 18.64 -0.32
N GLY A 117 15.92 18.09 -0.15
CA GLY A 117 15.06 17.73 -1.30
C GLY A 117 13.99 16.70 -0.98
N TYR A 118 13.61 15.95 -1.99
CA TYR A 118 12.64 14.86 -1.92
C TYR A 118 13.30 13.55 -2.32
N GLU A 119 12.83 12.47 -1.71
CA GLU A 119 13.25 11.08 -1.96
C GLU A 119 12.08 10.29 -2.52
N LEU A 120 12.29 9.56 -3.63
CA LEU A 120 11.30 8.64 -4.18
C LEU A 120 11.14 7.44 -3.25
N ILE A 121 9.91 7.20 -2.79
CA ILE A 121 9.57 6.10 -1.89
C ILE A 121 8.76 5.01 -2.58
N ALA A 122 7.80 5.41 -3.42
CA ALA A 122 6.98 4.50 -4.19
C ALA A 122 6.57 5.15 -5.51
N GLU A 123 6.50 4.32 -6.54
CA GLU A 123 6.07 4.68 -7.88
C GLU A 123 5.20 3.56 -8.44
N ASN A 124 4.09 3.93 -9.05
CA ASN A 124 3.19 3.00 -9.71
C ASN A 124 2.46 3.76 -10.84
N ASP A 125 2.98 3.67 -12.05
CA ASP A 125 2.69 4.63 -13.13
C ASP A 125 1.31 4.48 -13.77
N GLU A 126 0.71 3.28 -13.72
CA GLU A 126 -0.49 2.96 -14.50
C GLU A 126 -1.57 2.22 -13.69
N CYS A 127 -1.56 2.37 -12.37
CA CYS A 127 -2.47 1.61 -11.50
C CYS A 127 -3.93 2.08 -11.52
N PHE A 128 -4.23 3.23 -12.14
CA PHE A 128 -5.59 3.75 -12.27
C PHE A 128 -6.01 3.87 -13.73
N SER A 129 -7.27 3.60 -14.01
CA SER A 129 -7.90 3.96 -15.28
C SER A 129 -7.91 5.49 -15.49
N SER A 130 -8.20 5.91 -16.73
CA SER A 130 -8.37 7.33 -17.02
C SER A 130 -9.64 7.89 -16.37
N GLU A 131 -9.72 9.22 -16.25
CA GLU A 131 -10.95 9.91 -15.82
C GLU A 131 -12.03 9.91 -16.92
N ASN A 132 -11.68 9.43 -18.11
CA ASN A 132 -12.56 9.43 -19.29
C ASN A 132 -13.12 8.06 -19.65
N GLU A 133 -13.01 7.08 -18.75
CA GLU A 133 -13.60 5.76 -19.00
C GLU A 133 -15.13 5.82 -19.08
N ASP A 134 -15.69 4.75 -19.63
CA ASP A 134 -17.12 4.53 -19.59
C ASP A 134 -17.44 3.89 -18.23
N GLY A 135 -18.18 4.60 -17.39
CA GLY A 135 -18.47 4.15 -16.05
C GLY A 135 -19.96 3.97 -15.79
N GLY A 136 -20.38 2.70 -15.64
CA GLY A 136 -21.74 2.36 -15.29
C GLY A 136 -22.78 3.00 -16.21
N GLU A 137 -23.87 3.52 -15.64
CA GLU A 137 -24.95 4.14 -16.41
C GLU A 137 -24.65 5.56 -16.91
N TYR A 138 -23.60 6.24 -16.37
CA TYR A 138 -23.35 7.65 -16.68
C TYR A 138 -21.88 7.98 -16.87
N TYR A 139 -21.06 7.92 -15.81
CA TYR A 139 -19.66 8.33 -15.81
C TYR A 139 -18.82 7.40 -14.97
N ALA A 140 -17.53 7.35 -15.27
CA ALA A 140 -16.55 6.68 -14.39
C ALA A 140 -16.57 7.31 -12.99
N PRO A 141 -16.32 6.54 -11.93
CA PRO A 141 -16.15 7.09 -10.59
C PRO A 141 -15.04 8.13 -10.55
N GLU A 142 -15.29 9.24 -9.86
CA GLU A 142 -14.31 10.29 -9.65
C GLU A 142 -13.28 9.82 -8.62
N LEU A 143 -12.01 9.78 -9.01
CA LEU A 143 -10.89 9.46 -8.13
C LEU A 143 -10.29 10.74 -7.56
N ASP A 144 -10.30 10.86 -6.24
CA ASP A 144 -9.59 11.85 -5.44
C ASP A 144 -8.64 11.16 -4.45
N PHE A 145 -7.63 11.87 -3.97
CA PHE A 145 -6.72 11.35 -2.96
C PHE A 145 -6.22 12.45 -2.04
N TYR A 146 -5.96 12.07 -0.80
CA TYR A 146 -5.50 13.00 0.22
C TYR A 146 -4.76 12.28 1.35
N ILE A 147 -3.98 13.06 2.10
CA ILE A 147 -3.26 12.58 3.28
C ILE A 147 -4.02 13.00 4.53
N LYS A 148 -4.30 12.04 5.41
CA LYS A 148 -4.94 12.29 6.70
C LYS A 148 -4.45 11.31 7.76
N ASN A 149 -4.06 11.81 8.94
CA ASN A 149 -3.58 10.98 10.05
C ASN A 149 -2.43 10.04 9.65
N ASN A 150 -1.47 10.55 8.87
CA ASN A 150 -0.31 9.81 8.35
C ASN A 150 -0.71 8.58 7.51
N THR A 151 -1.82 8.68 6.79
CA THR A 151 -2.26 7.68 5.82
C THR A 151 -2.59 8.34 4.50
N LEU A 152 -2.30 7.65 3.40
CA LEU A 152 -2.79 7.99 2.07
C LEU A 152 -4.17 7.38 1.92
N ILE A 153 -5.13 8.20 1.53
CA ILE A 153 -6.51 7.79 1.27
C ILE A 153 -6.79 8.01 -0.22
N LEU A 154 -7.15 6.94 -0.92
CA LEU A 154 -7.69 6.98 -2.27
C LEU A 154 -9.22 6.91 -2.15
N HIS A 155 -9.92 7.87 -2.72
CA HIS A 155 -11.36 8.03 -2.59
C HIS A 155 -12.01 8.04 -3.98
N TYR A 156 -12.85 7.06 -4.24
CA TYR A 156 -13.69 7.01 -5.43
C TYR A 156 -15.11 7.44 -5.08
N ALA A 157 -15.61 8.46 -5.76
CA ALA A 157 -16.99 8.92 -5.65
C ALA A 157 -17.77 8.55 -6.91
N HIS A 158 -18.92 7.89 -6.75
CA HIS A 158 -19.77 7.48 -7.87
C HIS A 158 -21.17 8.13 -7.78
N GLY A 159 -21.18 9.38 -7.36
CA GLY A 159 -22.38 10.18 -7.26
C GLY A 159 -23.48 9.51 -6.45
N ARG A 160 -24.66 9.30 -7.07
CA ARG A 160 -25.83 8.68 -6.43
C ARG A 160 -25.69 7.18 -6.14
N TYR A 161 -24.60 6.53 -6.57
CA TYR A 161 -24.37 5.10 -6.39
C TYR A 161 -23.44 4.79 -5.21
N GLY A 162 -22.96 5.84 -4.51
CA GLY A 162 -22.13 5.72 -3.34
C GLY A 162 -20.65 6.07 -3.59
N TYR A 163 -19.80 5.55 -2.74
CA TYR A 163 -18.36 5.80 -2.80
C TYR A 163 -17.58 4.71 -2.08
N TRP A 164 -16.26 4.63 -2.36
CA TRP A 164 -15.37 3.77 -1.60
C TRP A 164 -14.01 4.40 -1.40
N LYS A 165 -13.28 3.88 -0.40
CA LYS A 165 -11.96 4.36 0.00
C LYS A 165 -11.02 3.22 0.27
N TYR A 166 -9.80 3.38 -0.22
CA TYR A 166 -8.65 2.57 0.17
C TYR A 166 -7.77 3.41 1.10
N ILE A 167 -7.33 2.84 2.22
CA ILE A 167 -6.55 3.54 3.24
C ILE A 167 -5.20 2.82 3.38
N PHE A 168 -4.14 3.50 2.94
CA PHE A 168 -2.78 3.00 2.98
C PHE A 168 -1.98 3.66 4.09
N ARG A 169 -1.08 2.89 4.72
CA ARG A 169 -0.11 3.39 5.70
C ARG A 169 1.29 2.96 5.29
N TYR A 170 2.25 3.88 5.42
CA TYR A 170 3.65 3.53 5.26
C TYR A 170 4.13 2.71 6.46
N GLN A 171 4.52 1.49 6.20
CA GLN A 171 5.11 0.54 7.15
C GLN A 171 5.82 -0.57 6.38
N ASN A 172 6.82 -1.22 6.98
CA ASN A 172 7.58 -2.30 6.33
C ASN A 172 8.20 -1.88 4.97
N ASN A 173 8.60 -0.62 4.84
CA ASN A 173 9.18 -0.01 3.64
C ASN A 173 8.25 -0.01 2.41
N ASP A 174 6.94 -0.01 2.62
CA ASP A 174 5.93 0.10 1.56
C ASP A 174 4.65 0.74 2.12
N PHE A 175 3.73 1.10 1.23
CA PHE A 175 2.39 1.52 1.60
C PHE A 175 1.46 0.32 1.64
N GLU A 176 1.15 -0.15 2.84
CA GLU A 176 0.26 -1.29 3.06
C GLU A 176 -1.20 -0.86 3.23
N LEU A 177 -2.11 -1.57 2.57
CA LEU A 177 -3.56 -1.37 2.68
C LEU A 177 -4.03 -1.83 4.06
N ILE A 178 -4.38 -0.86 4.92
CA ILE A 178 -4.82 -1.10 6.30
C ILE A 178 -6.33 -1.01 6.47
N GLY A 179 -7.03 -0.38 5.54
CA GLY A 179 -8.48 -0.21 5.61
C GLY A 179 -9.14 -0.07 4.25
N TYR A 180 -10.39 -0.47 4.19
CA TYR A 180 -11.31 -0.23 3.09
C TYR A 180 -12.66 0.17 3.64
N PHE A 181 -13.30 1.14 3.01
CA PHE A 181 -14.67 1.52 3.29
C PHE A 181 -15.43 1.63 1.97
N GLY A 182 -16.61 1.06 1.91
CA GLY A 182 -17.50 1.19 0.76
C GLY A 182 -18.93 1.47 1.22
N SER A 183 -19.58 2.40 0.54
CA SER A 183 -21.02 2.66 0.62
C SER A 183 -21.63 2.41 -0.75
N TYR A 184 -22.68 1.63 -0.81
CA TYR A 184 -23.46 1.40 -2.00
C TYR A 184 -24.83 2.02 -1.81
N ASP A 185 -25.17 3.00 -2.65
CA ASP A 185 -26.30 3.87 -2.46
C ASP A 185 -27.27 3.79 -3.63
N ARG A 186 -28.55 4.08 -3.38
CA ARG A 186 -29.59 4.36 -4.37
C ARG A 186 -30.08 5.79 -4.18
N GLY A 187 -29.47 6.74 -4.85
CA GLY A 187 -29.74 8.17 -4.64
C GLY A 187 -29.40 8.59 -3.22
N PRO A 188 -30.35 9.10 -2.43
CA PRO A 188 -30.11 9.50 -1.05
C PRO A 188 -30.08 8.34 -0.05
N VAL A 189 -30.51 7.14 -0.46
CA VAL A 189 -30.66 5.98 0.44
C VAL A 189 -29.43 5.11 0.39
N VAL A 190 -28.76 4.93 1.53
CA VAL A 190 -27.67 3.98 1.68
C VAL A 190 -28.26 2.57 1.76
N LEU A 191 -27.81 1.67 0.87
CA LEU A 191 -28.25 0.28 0.84
C LEU A 191 -27.33 -0.61 1.68
N TYR A 192 -26.03 -0.52 1.43
CA TYR A 192 -25.01 -1.36 2.06
C TYR A 192 -23.77 -0.55 2.43
N ILE A 193 -23.16 -0.89 3.56
CA ILE A 193 -21.84 -0.39 3.95
C ILE A 193 -20.93 -1.57 4.23
N THR A 194 -19.73 -1.51 3.71
CA THR A 194 -18.62 -2.42 4.02
C THR A 194 -17.49 -1.63 4.66
N ASP A 195 -17.11 -1.96 5.88
CA ASP A 195 -16.01 -1.33 6.62
C ASP A 195 -15.00 -2.39 7.04
N VAL A 196 -13.80 -2.31 6.49
CA VAL A 196 -12.76 -3.32 6.68
C VAL A 196 -11.54 -2.72 7.33
N ASN A 197 -11.13 -3.31 8.43
CA ASN A 197 -9.83 -3.05 9.04
C ASN A 197 -8.92 -4.28 8.83
N PHE A 198 -8.00 -4.19 7.89
CA PHE A 198 -7.08 -5.27 7.55
C PHE A 198 -6.03 -5.51 8.66
N SER A 199 -5.65 -4.47 9.43
CA SER A 199 -4.71 -4.61 10.54
C SER A 199 -5.29 -5.47 11.67
N THR A 200 -6.59 -5.28 11.98
CA THR A 200 -7.32 -6.08 13.00
C THR A 200 -8.05 -7.28 12.42
N ARG A 201 -8.03 -7.44 11.09
CA ARG A 201 -8.72 -8.51 10.36
C ARG A 201 -10.21 -8.59 10.70
N THR A 202 -10.85 -7.42 10.64
CA THR A 202 -12.28 -7.28 10.96
C THR A 202 -12.98 -6.66 9.77
N CYS A 203 -14.06 -7.28 9.34
CA CYS A 203 -14.99 -6.74 8.34
C CYS A 203 -16.34 -6.52 9.00
N VAL A 204 -16.94 -5.35 8.80
CA VAL A 204 -18.28 -4.99 9.27
C VAL A 204 -19.14 -4.73 8.05
N TYR A 205 -20.18 -5.53 7.89
CA TYR A 205 -21.23 -5.32 6.89
C TYR A 205 -22.43 -4.69 7.57
N LYS A 206 -23.00 -3.70 6.89
CA LYS A 206 -24.26 -3.08 7.31
C LYS A 206 -25.24 -3.11 6.14
N GLU A 207 -26.40 -3.67 6.35
CA GLU A 207 -27.50 -3.72 5.40
C GLU A 207 -28.63 -2.83 5.91
N ASN A 208 -29.09 -1.88 5.09
CA ASN A 208 -30.23 -1.06 5.46
C ASN A 208 -31.54 -1.86 5.26
N ILE A 209 -32.16 -2.25 6.36
CA ILE A 209 -33.40 -3.05 6.33
C ILE A 209 -34.66 -2.22 6.02
N ASN A 210 -34.54 -0.91 5.92
CA ASN A 210 -35.61 0.01 5.53
C ASN A 210 -35.38 0.61 4.13
N ALA A 211 -34.46 0.04 3.34
CA ALA A 211 -34.06 0.61 2.06
C ALA A 211 -35.18 0.69 1.00
N ASP A 212 -36.28 -0.04 1.17
CA ASP A 212 -37.43 -0.01 0.26
C ASP A 212 -38.42 1.11 0.55
N ASP A 213 -38.26 1.83 1.67
CA ASP A 213 -39.08 2.95 2.07
C ASP A 213 -38.20 4.22 2.14
N ASP A 214 -38.26 5.04 1.10
CA ASP A 214 -37.44 6.25 0.96
C ASP A 214 -37.78 7.35 2.01
N GLU A 215 -38.92 7.22 2.74
CA GLU A 215 -39.33 8.13 3.82
C GLU A 215 -38.93 7.59 5.21
N ALA A 216 -38.56 6.33 5.31
CA ALA A 216 -38.16 5.73 6.57
C ALA A 216 -36.75 6.15 7.00
N GLU A 217 -36.54 6.25 8.32
CA GLU A 217 -35.19 6.40 8.85
C GLU A 217 -34.34 5.17 8.52
N GLU A 218 -33.10 5.40 8.16
CA GLU A 218 -32.13 4.31 7.89
C GLU A 218 -31.97 3.43 9.13
N LYS A 219 -32.12 2.12 8.94
CA LYS A 219 -31.94 1.14 9.99
C LYS A 219 -31.06 0.00 9.50
N PHE A 220 -29.91 -0.15 10.13
CA PHE A 220 -28.92 -1.13 9.70
C PHE A 220 -28.96 -2.41 10.53
N LYS A 221 -29.05 -3.54 9.83
CA LYS A 221 -28.61 -4.83 10.34
C LYS A 221 -27.10 -4.90 10.19
N VAL A 222 -26.40 -5.20 11.29
CA VAL A 222 -24.93 -5.17 11.35
C VAL A 222 -24.40 -6.58 11.58
N LYS A 223 -23.45 -6.99 10.74
CA LYS A 223 -22.71 -8.25 10.88
C LYS A 223 -21.21 -7.95 10.94
N THR A 224 -20.53 -8.50 11.93
CA THR A 224 -19.08 -8.38 12.08
C THR A 224 -18.42 -9.73 11.89
N ILE A 225 -17.47 -9.81 10.97
CA ILE A 225 -16.75 -11.03 10.62
C ILE A 225 -15.26 -10.83 10.89
N LYS A 226 -14.63 -11.81 11.55
CA LYS A 226 -13.18 -11.92 11.64
C LYS A 226 -12.67 -12.82 10.53
N PHE A 227 -11.65 -12.36 9.80
CA PHE A 227 -11.07 -13.12 8.71
C PHE A 227 -9.58 -13.38 8.91
N LYS A 228 -9.02 -14.29 8.12
CA LYS A 228 -7.57 -14.58 8.15
C LYS A 228 -6.91 -14.00 6.91
N ARG A 229 -5.89 -13.19 7.12
CA ARG A 229 -5.02 -12.69 6.05
C ARG A 229 -3.58 -12.73 6.55
N LYS A 230 -2.68 -13.32 5.77
CA LYS A 230 -1.27 -13.45 6.15
C LYS A 230 -0.53 -12.12 5.99
N ASN A 231 -0.66 -11.51 4.82
CA ASN A 231 0.02 -10.27 4.46
C ASN A 231 -1.00 -9.21 4.07
N LEU A 232 -0.68 -7.95 4.28
CA LEU A 232 -1.44 -6.83 3.75
C LEU A 232 -1.09 -6.64 2.26
N ILE A 233 -2.02 -6.10 1.50
CA ILE A 233 -1.79 -5.70 0.10
C ILE A 233 -0.87 -4.48 0.12
N LYS A 234 0.14 -4.48 -0.74
CA LYS A 234 1.06 -3.35 -0.90
C LYS A 234 0.70 -2.55 -2.14
N LEU A 235 0.84 -1.23 -2.03
CA LEU A 235 0.59 -0.32 -3.15
C LEU A 235 1.48 -0.64 -4.35
N SER A 236 2.73 -1.01 -4.11
CA SER A 236 3.70 -1.41 -5.14
C SER A 236 3.32 -2.69 -5.90
N GLU A 237 2.42 -3.52 -5.35
CA GLU A 237 1.98 -4.78 -5.94
C GLU A 237 0.63 -4.66 -6.69
N ILE A 238 -0.04 -3.50 -6.64
CA ILE A 238 -1.34 -3.28 -7.30
C ILE A 238 -1.10 -2.87 -8.74
N THR A 239 -1.49 -3.70 -9.68
CA THR A 239 -1.38 -3.42 -11.11
C THR A 239 -2.55 -2.61 -11.65
N ASP A 240 -3.74 -2.83 -11.10
CA ASP A 240 -4.97 -2.14 -11.49
C ASP A 240 -5.95 -2.09 -10.30
N PHE A 241 -6.38 -0.88 -9.93
CA PHE A 241 -7.34 -0.71 -8.85
C PHE A 241 -8.76 -1.14 -9.23
N ASP A 242 -9.10 -1.15 -10.53
CA ASP A 242 -10.40 -1.59 -11.02
C ASP A 242 -10.55 -3.11 -10.97
N GLU A 243 -9.42 -3.85 -10.99
CA GLU A 243 -9.37 -5.31 -10.89
C GLU A 243 -8.93 -5.80 -9.50
N LEU A 244 -8.78 -4.89 -8.52
CA LEU A 244 -8.26 -5.23 -7.20
C LEU A 244 -9.21 -6.10 -6.40
N ASP A 245 -8.87 -7.39 -6.26
CA ASP A 245 -9.56 -8.31 -5.35
C ASP A 245 -9.09 -8.12 -3.90
N LEU A 246 -9.96 -7.59 -3.07
CA LEU A 246 -9.71 -7.44 -1.64
C LEU A 246 -9.81 -8.77 -0.86
N ALA A 247 -10.27 -9.85 -1.49
CA ALA A 247 -10.51 -11.16 -0.86
C ALA A 247 -11.27 -11.03 0.48
N LEU A 248 -12.37 -10.26 0.46
CA LEU A 248 -13.20 -10.03 1.63
C LEU A 248 -13.97 -11.32 1.99
N PRO A 249 -14.24 -11.55 3.31
CA PRO A 249 -15.10 -12.65 3.71
C PRO A 249 -16.50 -12.45 3.13
N GLN A 250 -17.11 -13.54 2.67
CA GLN A 250 -18.47 -13.47 2.14
C GLN A 250 -19.47 -13.24 3.28
N ASP A 251 -20.53 -12.50 3.00
CA ASP A 251 -21.66 -12.31 3.90
C ASP A 251 -22.69 -13.41 3.60
N ASP A 252 -22.45 -14.64 4.14
CA ASP A 252 -23.35 -15.78 4.02
C ASP A 252 -24.55 -15.65 4.98
#